data_aac5991844c468251d5c98eb24ff8e2a
#
_entry.id   aac5991844c468251d5c98eb24ff8e2a
#
_cell.length_a   1.000
_cell.length_b   1.000
_cell.length_c   1.000
_cell.angle_alpha   90.00
_cell.angle_beta   90.00
_cell.angle_gamma   90.00
#
_symmetry.space_group_name_H-M   'P 1'
#
loop_
_entity.id
_entity.type
_entity.pdbx_description
1 polymer ?
#
loop_
_entity_poly.entity_id
_entity_poly.type
_entity_poly.pdbx_seq_one_letter_code
_entity_poly.pdbx_strand_id
1 'polypeptide(L)'
;MKFLKSSVLFISMACIVPVCSIAREKSERITRAEIEQKSRMTVDEKIGQLNLPSYGNVMPNPKKSEIASRIVRGEVGGIFNIFGVDAIRQLQEVAVKESRLGIPIIVGADICNGYKTVFPIPLGLSCSWKPENIEEVARISAKEV
;
A
#
# COMPACT_ATOMS: atom_id res chain seq x y z
N MET A 1 -19.63 26.23 -41.50
CA MET A 1 -19.74 25.23 -40.40
C MET A 1 -18.65 24.13 -40.39
N LYS A 2 -17.56 24.25 -41.17
CA LYS A 2 -16.44 23.27 -41.22
C LYS A 2 -15.19 23.72 -40.45
N PHE A 3 -15.03 24.99 -40.15
CA PHE A 3 -13.85 25.52 -39.45
C PHE A 3 -13.84 25.33 -37.92
N LEU A 4 -15.02 25.16 -37.30
CA LEU A 4 -15.12 25.02 -35.85
C LEU A 4 -14.71 23.62 -35.33
N LYS A 5 -14.84 22.57 -36.15
CA LYS A 5 -14.45 21.20 -35.77
C LYS A 5 -12.94 20.97 -35.74
N SER A 6 -12.19 21.71 -36.56
CA SER A 6 -10.74 21.58 -36.61
C SER A 6 -10.06 22.21 -35.39
N SER A 7 -10.57 23.33 -34.88
CA SER A 7 -9.99 24.02 -33.73
C SER A 7 -10.19 23.28 -32.41
N VAL A 8 -11.31 22.60 -32.25
CA VAL A 8 -11.59 21.79 -31.04
C VAL A 8 -10.69 20.55 -30.98
N LEU A 9 -10.41 19.95 -32.14
CA LEU A 9 -9.51 18.78 -32.20
C LEU A 9 -8.05 19.15 -31.88
N PHE A 10 -7.59 20.32 -32.32
CA PHE A 10 -6.25 20.82 -32.02
C PHE A 10 -6.05 21.19 -30.52
N ILE A 11 -7.08 21.77 -29.87
CA ILE A 11 -7.02 22.11 -28.44
C ILE A 11 -7.01 20.84 -27.59
N SER A 12 -7.78 19.81 -27.94
CA SER A 12 -7.80 18.52 -27.26
C SER A 12 -6.43 17.81 -27.36
N MET A 13 -5.79 17.84 -28.51
CA MET A 13 -4.48 17.21 -28.72
C MET A 13 -3.33 17.97 -28.05
N ALA A 14 -3.42 19.31 -27.97
CA ALA A 14 -2.43 20.13 -27.27
C ALA A 14 -2.44 19.96 -25.75
N CYS A 15 -3.57 19.56 -25.14
CA CYS A 15 -3.67 19.31 -23.70
C CYS A 15 -3.23 17.90 -23.29
N ILE A 16 -3.28 16.92 -24.19
CA ILE A 16 -2.90 15.53 -23.86
C ILE A 16 -1.39 15.36 -23.76
N VAL A 17 -0.62 16.04 -24.61
CA VAL A 17 0.85 15.93 -24.67
C VAL A 17 1.52 16.38 -23.35
N PRO A 18 1.18 17.54 -22.73
CA PRO A 18 1.83 17.96 -21.48
C PRO A 18 1.47 17.06 -20.30
N VAL A 19 0.25 16.53 -20.23
CA VAL A 19 -0.16 15.62 -19.15
C VAL A 19 0.63 14.30 -19.22
N CYS A 20 0.80 13.75 -20.42
CA CYS A 20 1.59 12.55 -20.63
C CYS A 20 3.08 12.76 -20.30
N SER A 21 3.62 13.94 -20.66
CA SER A 21 5.01 14.31 -20.34
C SER A 21 5.25 14.44 -18.84
N ILE A 22 4.33 15.07 -18.11
CA ILE A 22 4.40 15.22 -16.65
C ILE A 22 4.31 13.87 -15.95
N ALA A 23 3.41 12.99 -16.39
CA ALA A 23 3.27 11.65 -15.85
C ALA A 23 4.54 10.79 -16.08
N ARG A 24 5.13 10.90 -17.27
CA ARG A 24 6.38 10.21 -17.61
C ARG A 24 7.55 10.71 -16.77
N GLU A 25 7.71 12.02 -16.63
CA GLU A 25 8.78 12.62 -15.82
C GLU A 25 8.66 12.21 -14.34
N LYS A 26 7.44 12.19 -13.79
CA LYS A 26 7.19 11.71 -12.43
C LYS A 26 7.56 10.23 -12.26
N SER A 27 7.22 9.39 -13.23
CA SER A 27 7.57 7.96 -13.22
C SER A 27 9.09 7.76 -13.28
N GLU A 28 9.81 8.50 -14.12
CA GLU A 28 11.27 8.42 -14.23
C GLU A 28 11.97 8.88 -12.94
N ARG A 29 11.47 9.92 -12.27
CA ARG A 29 12.00 10.39 -10.97
C ARG A 29 11.82 9.36 -9.87
N ILE A 30 10.64 8.72 -9.78
CA ILE A 30 10.37 7.66 -8.80
C ILE A 30 11.34 6.51 -9.04
N THR A 31 11.50 6.05 -10.27
CA THR A 31 12.38 4.93 -10.61
C THR A 31 13.84 5.21 -10.23
N ARG A 32 14.34 6.44 -10.43
CA ARG A 32 15.71 6.82 -10.04
C ARG A 32 15.90 6.78 -8.52
N ALA A 33 14.95 7.32 -7.76
CA ALA A 33 14.99 7.29 -6.31
C ALA A 33 14.96 5.86 -5.75
N GLU A 34 14.16 4.99 -6.35
CA GLU A 34 14.10 3.57 -5.98
C GLU A 34 15.42 2.84 -6.27
N ILE A 35 16.04 3.09 -7.43
CA ILE A 35 17.33 2.51 -7.79
C ILE A 35 18.42 2.97 -6.82
N GLU A 36 18.47 4.27 -6.51
CA GLU A 36 19.42 4.82 -5.55
C GLU A 36 19.22 4.20 -4.16
N GLN A 37 17.97 4.10 -3.71
CA GLN A 37 17.66 3.49 -2.41
C GLN A 37 18.09 2.02 -2.36
N LYS A 38 17.80 1.25 -3.40
CA LYS A 38 18.25 -0.16 -3.52
C LYS A 38 19.77 -0.30 -3.52
N SER A 39 20.49 0.64 -4.12
CA SER A 39 21.97 0.60 -4.13
C SER A 39 22.60 0.82 -2.75
N ARG A 40 21.90 1.52 -1.87
CA ARG A 40 22.33 1.78 -0.48
C ARG A 40 22.04 0.63 0.47
N MET A 41 21.20 -0.34 0.09
CA MET A 41 20.80 -1.48 0.92
C MET A 41 21.87 -2.56 0.95
N THR A 42 22.12 -3.12 2.13
CA THR A 42 22.84 -4.39 2.29
C THR A 42 22.02 -5.57 1.74
N VAL A 43 22.63 -6.72 1.61
CA VAL A 43 21.93 -7.95 1.19
C VAL A 43 20.86 -8.32 2.22
N ASP A 44 21.18 -8.23 3.51
CA ASP A 44 20.24 -8.57 4.59
C ASP A 44 19.04 -7.63 4.61
N GLU A 45 19.24 -6.33 4.38
CA GLU A 45 18.15 -5.36 4.25
C GLU A 45 17.29 -5.61 3.01
N LYS A 46 17.87 -6.05 1.90
CA LYS A 46 17.10 -6.45 0.70
C LYS A 46 16.22 -7.67 0.96
N ILE A 47 16.76 -8.66 1.68
CA ILE A 47 16.00 -9.83 2.12
C ILE A 47 14.91 -9.41 3.10
N GLY A 48 15.23 -8.53 4.04
CA GLY A 48 14.28 -7.97 5.00
C GLY A 48 13.09 -7.29 4.35
N GLN A 49 13.28 -6.56 3.25
CA GLN A 49 12.16 -5.94 2.52
C GLN A 49 11.16 -6.95 1.93
N LEU A 50 11.54 -8.20 1.75
CA LEU A 50 10.66 -9.27 1.31
C LEU A 50 9.95 -9.99 2.46
N ASN A 51 10.31 -9.67 3.69
CA ASN A 51 9.76 -10.30 4.89
C ASN A 51 8.52 -9.55 5.38
N LEU A 52 7.41 -10.28 5.50
CA LEU A 52 6.10 -9.78 5.92
C LEU A 52 5.56 -10.60 7.11
N PRO A 53 6.14 -10.45 8.32
CA PRO A 53 5.67 -11.19 9.49
C PRO A 53 4.26 -10.78 9.92
N SER A 54 3.50 -11.72 10.47
CA SER A 54 2.23 -11.43 11.12
C SER A 54 2.47 -10.87 12.52
N TYR A 55 1.74 -9.79 12.85
CA TYR A 55 1.91 -9.12 14.15
C TYR A 55 1.13 -9.80 15.29
N GLY A 56 -0.02 -10.42 14.98
CA GLY A 56 -0.96 -10.93 15.99
C GLY A 56 -1.77 -9.82 16.67
N ASN A 57 -2.91 -10.20 17.24
CA ASN A 57 -3.98 -9.26 17.59
C ASN A 57 -3.74 -8.36 18.82
N VAL A 58 -2.72 -8.58 19.64
CA VAL A 58 -2.57 -7.78 20.87
C VAL A 58 -1.11 -7.61 21.28
N MET A 59 -0.56 -6.42 21.10
CA MET A 59 0.64 -6.01 21.81
C MET A 59 0.42 -4.67 22.53
N PRO A 60 0.60 -4.61 23.83
CA PRO A 60 0.32 -3.40 24.63
C PRO A 60 1.28 -2.25 24.35
N ASN A 61 2.43 -2.49 23.73
CA ASN A 61 3.41 -1.46 23.38
C ASN A 61 4.14 -1.79 22.08
N PRO A 62 3.65 -1.32 20.92
CA PRO A 62 4.24 -1.60 19.61
C PRO A 62 5.71 -1.19 19.50
N LYS A 63 6.10 -0.02 20.01
CA LYS A 63 7.49 0.49 19.94
C LYS A 63 8.51 -0.34 20.71
N LYS A 64 8.09 -1.07 21.72
CA LYS A 64 8.97 -1.95 22.53
C LYS A 64 8.88 -3.43 22.13
N SER A 65 8.22 -3.73 21.03
CA SER A 65 8.05 -5.08 20.56
C SER A 65 9.31 -5.60 19.86
N GLU A 66 9.45 -6.92 19.78
CA GLU A 66 10.51 -7.55 19.00
C GLU A 66 10.42 -7.14 17.51
N ILE A 67 9.19 -6.99 16.97
CA ILE A 67 8.97 -6.52 15.60
C ILE A 67 9.55 -5.11 15.40
N ALA A 68 9.37 -4.19 16.34
CA ALA A 68 9.99 -2.87 16.26
C ALA A 68 11.52 -2.96 16.16
N SER A 69 12.13 -3.80 16.97
CA SER A 69 13.59 -4.05 16.91
C SER A 69 14.03 -4.64 15.57
N ARG A 70 13.25 -5.53 14.98
CA ARG A 70 13.51 -6.10 13.64
C ARG A 70 13.33 -5.06 12.53
N ILE A 71 12.37 -4.14 12.66
CA ILE A 71 12.20 -3.01 11.75
C ILE A 71 13.45 -2.12 11.76
N VAL A 72 13.93 -1.76 12.94
CA VAL A 72 15.16 -0.95 13.10
C VAL A 72 16.36 -1.59 12.43
N ARG A 73 16.50 -2.92 12.53
CA ARG A 73 17.57 -3.68 11.87
C ARG A 73 17.38 -3.86 10.36
N GLY A 74 16.24 -3.43 9.80
CA GLY A 74 15.93 -3.60 8.38
C GLY A 74 15.54 -5.03 7.97
N GLU A 75 15.10 -5.85 8.91
CA GLU A 75 14.72 -7.26 8.69
C GLU A 75 13.26 -7.45 8.27
N VAL A 76 12.49 -6.36 8.18
CA VAL A 76 11.04 -6.37 7.92
C VAL A 76 10.68 -5.26 6.94
N GLY A 77 10.07 -5.62 5.81
CA GLY A 77 9.56 -4.69 4.80
C GLY A 77 8.07 -4.38 4.95
N GLY A 78 7.35 -5.21 5.69
CA GLY A 78 5.94 -4.99 5.97
C GLY A 78 5.45 -5.80 7.17
N ILE A 79 4.22 -5.56 7.58
CA ILE A 79 3.59 -6.26 8.71
C ILE A 79 2.19 -6.67 8.32
N PHE A 80 1.83 -7.90 8.69
CA PHE A 80 0.53 -8.46 8.42
C PHE A 80 -0.33 -8.56 9.69
N ASN A 81 -1.63 -8.35 9.56
CA ASN A 81 -2.61 -8.46 10.65
C ASN A 81 -2.31 -7.56 11.86
N ILE A 82 -1.92 -6.31 11.61
CA ILE A 82 -1.93 -5.26 12.62
C ILE A 82 -3.13 -4.35 12.41
N PHE A 83 -3.83 -4.03 13.48
CA PHE A 83 -5.02 -3.20 13.47
C PHE A 83 -4.89 -2.02 14.43
N GLY A 84 -5.54 -0.91 14.08
CA GLY A 84 -5.56 0.30 14.87
C GLY A 84 -4.53 1.35 14.43
N VAL A 85 -5.04 2.55 14.18
CA VAL A 85 -4.27 3.68 13.64
C VAL A 85 -3.05 4.03 14.49
N ASP A 86 -3.19 4.00 15.82
CA ASP A 86 -2.10 4.38 16.72
C ASP A 86 -0.96 3.36 16.71
N ALA A 87 -1.28 2.05 16.67
CA ALA A 87 -0.28 1.01 16.60
C ALA A 87 0.49 1.07 15.27
N ILE A 88 -0.22 1.21 14.16
CA ILE A 88 0.36 1.37 12.83
C ILE A 88 1.26 2.61 12.77
N ARG A 89 0.77 3.76 13.27
CA ARG A 89 1.54 5.01 13.29
C ARG A 89 2.83 4.88 14.10
N GLN A 90 2.77 4.23 15.26
CA GLN A 90 3.95 4.01 16.10
C GLN A 90 5.02 3.17 15.40
N LEU A 91 4.64 2.11 14.69
CA LEU A 91 5.58 1.28 13.94
C LEU A 91 6.10 1.97 12.68
N GLN A 92 5.28 2.77 12.01
CA GLN A 92 5.74 3.62 10.90
C GLN A 92 6.75 4.68 11.38
N GLU A 93 6.54 5.27 12.55
CA GLU A 93 7.51 6.19 13.15
C GLU A 93 8.84 5.51 13.43
N VAL A 94 8.84 4.29 13.97
CA VAL A 94 10.05 3.50 14.19
C VAL A 94 10.74 3.23 12.84
N ALA A 95 9.99 2.80 11.81
CA ALA A 95 10.55 2.52 10.50
C ALA A 95 11.22 3.74 9.86
N VAL A 96 10.57 4.91 9.92
CA VAL A 96 11.06 6.12 9.25
C VAL A 96 12.13 6.85 10.06
N LYS A 97 12.01 6.89 11.40
CA LYS A 97 12.88 7.71 12.25
C LYS A 97 14.04 6.94 12.86
N GLU A 98 13.89 5.64 13.11
CA GLU A 98 14.86 4.84 13.86
C GLU A 98 15.61 3.82 13.00
N SER A 99 15.09 3.46 11.81
CA SER A 99 15.82 2.58 10.90
C SER A 99 16.86 3.35 10.07
N ARG A 100 17.92 2.67 9.66
CA ARG A 100 19.03 3.28 8.89
C ARG A 100 18.59 3.85 7.53
N LEU A 101 17.64 3.21 6.87
CA LEU A 101 17.19 3.59 5.53
C LEU A 101 15.97 4.51 5.53
N GLY A 102 15.25 4.61 6.65
CA GLY A 102 14.04 5.42 6.76
C GLY A 102 12.89 4.99 5.82
N ILE A 103 12.83 3.70 5.46
CA ILE A 103 11.82 3.18 4.54
C ILE A 103 10.54 2.86 5.34
N PRO A 104 9.38 3.42 4.95
CA PRO A 104 8.11 3.04 5.54
C PRO A 104 7.79 1.56 5.32
N ILE A 105 7.16 0.92 6.30
CA ILE A 105 6.68 -0.47 6.18
C ILE A 105 5.35 -0.54 5.45
N ILE A 106 5.12 -1.63 4.71
CA ILE A 106 3.81 -1.95 4.14
C ILE A 106 2.96 -2.62 5.22
N VAL A 107 1.71 -2.21 5.36
CA VAL A 107 0.75 -2.83 6.29
C VAL A 107 -0.32 -3.55 5.50
N GLY A 108 -0.57 -4.80 5.84
CA GLY A 108 -1.62 -5.63 5.25
C GLY A 108 -2.47 -6.30 6.31
N ALA A 109 -3.66 -6.73 5.91
CA ALA A 109 -4.55 -7.50 6.77
C ALA A 109 -5.34 -8.53 5.96
N ASP A 110 -5.63 -9.67 6.57
CA ASP A 110 -6.51 -10.70 6.02
C ASP A 110 -7.97 -10.38 6.36
N ILE A 111 -8.72 -9.97 5.36
CA ILE A 111 -10.15 -9.71 5.49
C ILE A 111 -10.92 -10.71 4.63
N CYS A 112 -11.21 -11.89 5.18
CA CYS A 112 -11.82 -12.97 4.43
C CYS A 112 -13.34 -12.82 4.27
N ASN A 113 -14.03 -12.35 5.31
CA ASN A 113 -15.50 -12.27 5.35
C ASN A 113 -16.00 -11.04 6.12
N GLY A 114 -15.39 -9.89 5.87
CA GLY A 114 -15.68 -8.62 6.52
C GLY A 114 -14.75 -8.33 7.71
N TYR A 115 -14.80 -7.11 8.20
CA TYR A 115 -13.99 -6.63 9.33
C TYR A 115 -14.87 -6.31 10.55
N LYS A 116 -15.57 -5.17 10.55
CA LYS A 116 -16.58 -4.85 11.58
C LYS A 116 -17.92 -5.48 11.23
N THR A 117 -18.33 -5.38 9.98
CA THR A 117 -19.49 -6.07 9.43
C THR A 117 -19.06 -7.47 8.98
N VAL A 118 -19.71 -8.48 9.52
CA VAL A 118 -19.45 -9.88 9.17
C VAL A 118 -20.36 -10.29 8.02
N PHE A 119 -19.77 -10.84 6.97
CA PHE A 119 -20.45 -11.37 5.80
C PHE A 119 -20.31 -12.91 5.72
N PRO A 120 -21.11 -13.58 4.89
CA PRO A 120 -20.88 -14.98 4.59
C PRO A 120 -19.46 -15.21 4.04
N ILE A 121 -18.88 -16.35 4.32
CA ILE A 121 -17.58 -16.75 3.75
C ILE A 121 -17.64 -16.72 2.21
N PRO A 122 -16.51 -16.60 1.50
CA PRO A 122 -16.50 -16.49 0.03
C PRO A 122 -17.28 -17.59 -0.69
N LEU A 123 -17.22 -18.83 -0.19
CA LEU A 123 -18.01 -19.92 -0.72
C LEU A 123 -19.53 -19.68 -0.58
N GLY A 124 -19.98 -19.15 0.55
CA GLY A 124 -21.38 -18.77 0.75
C GLY A 124 -21.82 -17.61 -0.13
N LEU A 125 -20.96 -16.62 -0.32
CA LEU A 125 -21.21 -15.49 -1.23
C LEU A 125 -21.33 -15.95 -2.69
N SER A 126 -20.52 -16.93 -3.10
CA SER A 126 -20.57 -17.48 -4.48
C SER A 126 -21.90 -18.11 -4.81
N CYS A 127 -22.62 -18.67 -3.80
CA CYS A 127 -23.96 -19.26 -4.00
C CYS A 127 -25.02 -18.22 -4.38
N SER A 128 -24.76 -16.94 -4.21
CA SER A 128 -25.67 -15.88 -4.66
C SER A 128 -25.72 -15.71 -6.19
N TRP A 129 -24.70 -16.17 -6.91
CA TRP A 129 -24.52 -15.99 -8.36
C TRP A 129 -24.61 -14.52 -8.80
N LYS A 130 -24.33 -13.57 -7.89
CA LYS A 130 -24.37 -12.13 -8.11
C LYS A 130 -23.02 -11.53 -7.82
N PRO A 131 -22.18 -11.22 -8.83
CA PRO A 131 -20.86 -10.59 -8.65
C PRO A 131 -20.95 -9.26 -7.91
N GLU A 132 -22.05 -8.53 -8.05
CA GLU A 132 -22.27 -7.24 -7.42
C GLU A 132 -22.27 -7.35 -5.88
N ASN A 133 -22.74 -8.46 -5.33
CA ASN A 133 -22.70 -8.72 -3.88
C ASN A 133 -21.27 -8.85 -3.39
N ILE A 134 -20.38 -9.46 -4.18
CA ILE A 134 -18.96 -9.65 -3.83
C ILE A 134 -18.24 -8.30 -3.85
N GLU A 135 -18.51 -7.48 -4.87
CA GLU A 135 -17.97 -6.12 -4.98
C GLU A 135 -18.40 -5.25 -3.79
N GLU A 136 -19.68 -5.30 -3.41
CA GLU A 136 -20.20 -4.52 -2.29
C GLU A 136 -19.61 -4.96 -0.96
N VAL A 137 -19.46 -6.27 -0.71
CA VAL A 137 -18.78 -6.81 0.48
C VAL A 137 -17.33 -6.33 0.55
N ALA A 138 -16.60 -6.41 -0.56
CA ALA A 138 -15.22 -5.93 -0.62
C ALA A 138 -15.13 -4.42 -0.36
N ARG A 139 -16.05 -3.64 -0.92
CA ARG A 139 -16.13 -2.19 -0.74
C ARG A 139 -16.41 -1.79 0.70
N ILE A 140 -17.34 -2.48 1.37
CA ILE A 140 -17.67 -2.22 2.78
C ILE A 140 -16.46 -2.59 3.65
N SER A 141 -15.91 -3.78 3.47
CA SER A 141 -14.73 -4.24 4.23
C SER A 141 -13.55 -3.27 4.11
N ALA A 142 -13.26 -2.80 2.90
CA ALA A 142 -12.18 -1.85 2.64
C ALA A 142 -12.39 -0.46 3.28
N LYS A 143 -13.64 -0.08 3.56
CA LYS A 143 -13.94 1.18 4.28
C LYS A 143 -13.83 1.04 5.79
N GLU A 144 -13.99 -0.15 6.30
CA GLU A 144 -14.00 -0.42 7.73
C GLU A 144 -12.60 -0.64 8.32
N VAL A 145 -11.64 -1.09 7.48
CA VAL A 145 -10.23 -1.29 7.82
C VAL A 145 -9.47 0.02 7.83
#